data_3b1ed4ab9be8dad5a3c44e6da52d9571
#
_entry.id   3b1ed4ab9be8dad5a3c44e6da52d9571
#
_cell.length_a   1.000
_cell.length_b   1.000
_cell.length_c   1.000
_cell.angle_alpha   90.00
_cell.angle_beta   90.00
_cell.angle_gamma   90.00
#
_symmetry.space_group_name_H-M   'P 1'
#
loop_
_entity.id
_entity.type
_entity.pdbx_description
1 polymer ?
#
loop_
_entity_poly.entity_id
_entity_poly.type
_entity_poly.pdbx_seq_one_letter_code
_entity_poly.pdbx_strand_id
1 'polypeptide(L)'
;MKPRLVKAAETLRDQVNANYPDRDKTSDGWIADARHLARGNSDHIPDNEGWVCAVDLDRDLHGKPKPDVMGDLADQLRIAARNGDNRIKYIIFDGRICSRILNFKWRPYKGANAHKAHMHVSFNKKQSKANGSLFNIPMLGGSK
;
A
#
# COMPACT_ATOMS: atom_id res chain seq x y z
N MET A 1 -6.74 19.99 11.56
CA MET A 1 -6.13 18.81 12.19
C MET A 1 -5.01 18.28 11.30
N LYS A 2 -3.86 18.01 11.89
CA LYS A 2 -2.71 17.53 11.13
C LYS A 2 -2.93 16.08 10.69
N PRO A 3 -2.73 15.74 9.41
CA PRO A 3 -2.90 14.35 8.96
C PRO A 3 -1.94 13.39 9.66
N ARG A 4 -2.41 12.17 9.92
CA ARG A 4 -1.62 11.11 10.55
C ARG A 4 -1.78 9.82 9.75
N LEU A 5 -0.66 9.20 9.40
CA LEU A 5 -0.71 7.90 8.71
C LEU A 5 -0.95 6.78 9.74
N VAL A 6 -1.84 5.82 9.40
CA VAL A 6 -2.08 4.68 10.29
C VAL A 6 -0.79 3.88 10.50
N LYS A 7 -0.64 3.29 11.68
CA LYS A 7 0.61 2.60 12.07
C LYS A 7 0.97 1.47 11.11
N ALA A 8 0.00 0.71 10.65
CA ALA A 8 0.28 -0.39 9.72
C ALA A 8 0.93 0.12 8.42
N ALA A 9 0.48 1.27 7.92
CA ALA A 9 1.06 1.86 6.71
C ALA A 9 2.47 2.39 6.95
N GLU A 10 2.71 3.00 8.10
CA GLU A 10 4.07 3.41 8.47
C GLU A 10 5.01 2.22 8.53
N THR A 11 4.57 1.13 9.17
CA THR A 11 5.36 -0.09 9.28
C THR A 11 5.69 -0.66 7.91
N LEU A 12 4.70 -0.74 7.02
CA LEU A 12 4.95 -1.23 5.66
C LEU A 12 6.00 -0.37 4.95
N ARG A 13 5.84 0.94 4.99
CA ARG A 13 6.80 1.86 4.37
C ARG A 13 8.19 1.69 4.95
N ASP A 14 8.29 1.61 6.28
CA ASP A 14 9.57 1.48 6.95
C ASP A 14 10.26 0.16 6.63
N GLN A 15 9.51 -0.94 6.54
CA GLN A 15 10.07 -2.23 6.14
C GLN A 15 10.57 -2.21 4.70
N VAL A 16 9.81 -1.58 3.81
CA VAL A 16 10.24 -1.43 2.41
C VAL A 16 11.53 -0.60 2.34
N ASN A 17 11.59 0.49 3.07
CA ASN A 17 12.81 1.32 3.12
C ASN A 17 14.00 0.56 3.67
N ALA A 18 13.81 -0.26 4.70
CA ALA A 18 14.89 -1.02 5.33
C ALA A 18 15.42 -2.14 4.43
N ASN A 19 14.53 -2.78 3.67
CA ASN A 19 14.91 -3.89 2.81
C ASN A 19 15.36 -3.45 1.41
N TYR A 20 14.99 -2.24 0.99
CA TYR A 20 15.32 -1.70 -0.33
C TYR A 20 15.84 -0.27 -0.16
N PRO A 21 17.03 -0.11 0.47
CA PRO A 21 17.54 1.24 0.81
C PRO A 21 17.85 2.11 -0.39
N ASP A 22 18.09 1.52 -1.56
CA ASP A 22 18.42 2.27 -2.78
C ASP A 22 17.22 2.49 -3.69
N ARG A 23 16.00 2.22 -3.20
CA ARG A 23 14.81 2.33 -4.02
C ARG A 23 14.51 3.77 -4.42
N ASP A 24 13.84 3.93 -5.57
CA ASP A 24 13.27 5.20 -6.00
C ASP A 24 12.07 5.51 -5.12
N LYS A 25 11.90 6.77 -4.74
CA LYS A 25 10.77 7.24 -3.93
C LYS A 25 9.99 8.36 -4.61
N THR A 26 10.25 8.58 -5.89
CA THR A 26 9.69 9.71 -6.63
C THR A 26 8.15 9.70 -6.61
N SER A 27 7.53 8.53 -6.75
CA SER A 27 6.07 8.43 -6.75
C SER A 27 5.49 7.94 -5.43
N ASP A 28 6.28 7.94 -4.35
CA ASP A 28 5.76 7.68 -3.01
C ASP A 28 4.80 8.78 -2.58
N GLY A 29 3.79 8.41 -1.80
CA GLY A 29 2.89 9.40 -1.22
C GLY A 29 1.88 8.76 -0.29
N TRP A 30 1.28 9.59 0.57
CA TRP A 30 0.20 9.16 1.42
C TRP A 30 -0.84 10.25 1.66
N ILE A 31 -0.48 11.52 1.47
CA ILE A 31 -1.41 12.64 1.65
C ILE A 31 -2.13 12.90 0.34
N ALA A 32 -3.46 13.12 0.42
CA ALA A 32 -4.27 13.40 -0.76
C ALA A 32 -3.84 14.70 -1.46
N ASP A 33 -3.77 14.66 -2.77
CA ASP A 33 -3.58 15.86 -3.58
C ASP A 33 -4.95 16.47 -3.95
N ALA A 34 -4.92 17.56 -4.73
CA ALA A 34 -6.15 18.28 -5.10
C ALA A 34 -7.15 17.37 -5.85
N ARG A 35 -6.66 16.43 -6.65
CA ARG A 35 -7.55 15.53 -7.40
C ARG A 35 -8.25 14.56 -6.47
N HIS A 36 -7.54 14.02 -5.48
CA HIS A 36 -8.15 13.14 -4.47
C HIS A 36 -9.21 13.88 -3.69
N LEU A 37 -8.90 15.11 -3.27
CA LEU A 37 -9.86 15.93 -2.51
C LEU A 37 -11.10 16.24 -3.34
N ALA A 38 -10.95 16.52 -4.63
CA ALA A 38 -12.05 16.82 -5.51
C ALA A 38 -13.00 15.63 -5.68
N ARG A 39 -12.46 14.40 -5.72
CA ARG A 39 -13.28 13.19 -5.82
C ARG A 39 -13.97 12.82 -4.52
N GLY A 40 -13.40 13.18 -3.37
CA GLY A 40 -14.01 12.99 -2.08
C GLY A 40 -14.07 11.56 -1.55
N ASN A 41 -13.43 10.60 -2.22
CA ASN A 41 -13.57 9.18 -1.85
C ASN A 41 -12.26 8.39 -1.81
N SER A 42 -11.11 9.06 -1.78
CA SER A 42 -9.82 8.38 -1.70
C SER A 42 -9.44 8.10 -0.25
N ASP A 43 -8.81 6.95 0.00
CA ASP A 43 -8.27 6.62 1.33
C ASP A 43 -7.03 7.44 1.69
N HIS A 44 -6.49 8.22 0.74
CA HIS A 44 -5.46 9.22 1.04
C HIS A 44 -6.04 10.48 1.70
N ILE A 45 -7.36 10.63 1.71
CA ILE A 45 -8.01 11.78 2.35
C ILE A 45 -8.11 11.49 3.84
N PRO A 46 -7.61 12.40 4.73
CA PRO A 46 -7.75 12.19 6.16
C PRO A 46 -9.22 12.10 6.57
N ASP A 47 -9.52 11.23 7.53
CA ASP A 47 -10.86 11.19 8.11
C ASP A 47 -11.06 12.36 9.09
N ASN A 48 -12.19 12.39 9.78
CA ASN A 48 -12.52 13.49 10.71
C ASN A 48 -11.59 13.57 11.92
N GLU A 49 -10.76 12.55 12.15
CA GLU A 49 -9.74 12.54 13.21
C GLU A 49 -8.33 12.75 12.67
N GLY A 50 -8.20 12.96 11.36
CA GLY A 50 -6.92 13.17 10.70
C GLY A 50 -6.21 11.91 10.23
N TRP A 51 -6.82 10.72 10.39
CA TRP A 51 -6.17 9.48 9.98
C TRP A 51 -6.23 9.26 8.48
N VAL A 52 -5.08 8.90 7.91
CA VAL A 52 -4.93 8.54 6.50
C VAL A 52 -4.68 7.03 6.43
N CYS A 53 -5.47 6.34 5.62
CA CYS A 53 -5.50 4.88 5.58
C CYS A 53 -4.97 4.32 4.25
N ALA A 54 -4.01 5.00 3.62
CA ALA A 54 -3.41 4.54 2.39
C ALA A 54 -1.99 5.03 2.23
N VAL A 55 -1.18 4.25 1.52
CA VAL A 55 0.18 4.64 1.16
C VAL A 55 0.45 4.16 -0.27
N ASP A 56 1.14 5.01 -1.04
CA ASP A 56 1.66 4.66 -2.36
C ASP A 56 3.16 4.48 -2.23
N LEU A 57 3.69 3.38 -2.78
CA LEU A 57 5.12 3.06 -2.75
C LEU A 57 5.61 2.90 -4.18
N ASP A 58 6.65 3.66 -4.53
CA ASP A 58 7.24 3.66 -5.87
C ASP A 58 7.60 2.25 -6.32
N ARG A 59 7.31 1.95 -7.58
CA ARG A 59 7.52 0.64 -8.19
C ARG A 59 8.99 0.20 -8.21
N ASP A 60 9.91 1.14 -8.32
CA ASP A 60 11.33 0.84 -8.55
C ASP A 60 12.06 0.54 -7.24
N LEU A 61 11.84 -0.66 -6.70
CA LEU A 61 12.40 -1.08 -5.41
C LEU A 61 13.93 -1.15 -5.41
N HIS A 62 14.54 -1.40 -6.54
CA HIS A 62 16.00 -1.43 -6.68
C HIS A 62 16.55 -0.17 -7.33
N GLY A 63 15.72 0.88 -7.39
CA GLY A 63 16.07 2.05 -8.17
C GLY A 63 15.96 1.74 -9.65
N LYS A 64 16.27 2.71 -10.49
CA LYS A 64 16.26 2.47 -11.93
C LYS A 64 17.64 2.04 -12.38
N PRO A 65 17.74 1.17 -13.35
CA PRO A 65 16.64 0.63 -14.12
C PRO A 65 16.05 -0.69 -13.63
N LYS A 66 16.69 -1.49 -12.77
CA LYS A 66 16.20 -2.85 -12.57
C LYS A 66 16.82 -3.56 -11.39
N PRO A 67 16.28 -4.75 -10.98
CA PRO A 67 15.09 -5.42 -11.50
C PRO A 67 13.79 -4.85 -10.97
N ASP A 68 12.67 -5.09 -11.69
CA ASP A 68 11.34 -4.67 -11.29
C ASP A 68 10.65 -5.82 -10.56
N VAL A 69 10.53 -5.70 -9.24
CA VAL A 69 9.99 -6.76 -8.39
C VAL A 69 8.78 -6.32 -7.57
N MET A 70 8.22 -5.14 -7.85
CA MET A 70 7.06 -4.65 -7.08
C MET A 70 5.85 -5.58 -7.23
N GLY A 71 5.66 -6.22 -8.39
CA GLY A 71 4.58 -7.18 -8.56
C GLY A 71 4.68 -8.35 -7.59
N ASP A 72 5.90 -8.79 -7.29
CA ASP A 72 6.10 -9.87 -6.31
C ASP A 72 5.77 -9.39 -4.90
N LEU A 73 6.14 -8.17 -4.53
CA LEU A 73 5.79 -7.62 -3.23
C LEU A 73 4.27 -7.47 -3.10
N ALA A 74 3.62 -6.94 -4.12
CA ALA A 74 2.16 -6.80 -4.12
C ALA A 74 1.49 -8.17 -3.93
N ASP A 75 2.00 -9.20 -4.59
CA ASP A 75 1.45 -10.54 -4.46
C ASP A 75 1.67 -11.13 -3.08
N GLN A 76 2.83 -10.91 -2.47
CA GLN A 76 3.10 -11.37 -1.11
C GLN A 76 2.19 -10.67 -0.09
N LEU A 77 1.94 -9.37 -0.24
CA LEU A 77 1.00 -8.65 0.61
C LEU A 77 -0.43 -9.18 0.42
N ARG A 78 -0.83 -9.46 -0.82
CA ARG A 78 -2.12 -10.04 -1.14
C ARG A 78 -2.33 -11.38 -0.43
N ILE A 79 -1.31 -12.24 -0.47
CA ILE A 79 -1.37 -13.54 0.19
C ILE A 79 -1.46 -13.38 1.71
N ALA A 80 -0.71 -12.44 2.30
CA ALA A 80 -0.81 -12.16 3.73
C ALA A 80 -2.23 -11.72 4.11
N ALA A 81 -2.85 -10.86 3.30
CA ALA A 81 -4.22 -10.42 3.53
C ALA A 81 -5.20 -11.59 3.43
N ARG A 82 -5.06 -12.42 2.40
CA ARG A 82 -5.90 -13.61 2.22
C ARG A 82 -5.79 -14.57 3.41
N ASN A 83 -4.59 -14.68 3.97
CA ASN A 83 -4.32 -15.60 5.08
C ASN A 83 -4.61 -15.01 6.46
N GLY A 84 -5.23 -13.82 6.52
CA GLY A 84 -5.75 -13.31 7.78
C GLY A 84 -5.21 -11.98 8.27
N ASP A 85 -4.28 -11.34 7.54
CA ASP A 85 -3.85 -10.00 7.94
C ASP A 85 -4.95 -9.00 7.62
N ASN A 86 -5.79 -8.72 8.59
CA ASN A 86 -6.98 -7.90 8.42
C ASN A 86 -6.71 -6.39 8.38
N ARG A 87 -5.46 -5.98 8.41
CA ARG A 87 -5.10 -4.58 8.27
C ARG A 87 -5.23 -4.10 6.83
N ILE A 88 -5.00 -5.00 5.86
CA ILE A 88 -5.01 -4.67 4.43
C ILE A 88 -6.44 -4.70 3.89
N LYS A 89 -6.89 -3.57 3.35
CA LYS A 89 -8.24 -3.43 2.79
C LYS A 89 -8.26 -3.81 1.31
N TYR A 90 -7.38 -3.19 0.52
CA TYR A 90 -7.18 -3.56 -0.88
C TYR A 90 -5.82 -3.08 -1.38
N ILE A 91 -5.38 -3.67 -2.48
CA ILE A 91 -4.13 -3.30 -3.15
C ILE A 91 -4.45 -3.04 -4.62
N ILE A 92 -3.93 -1.93 -5.15
CA ILE A 92 -4.02 -1.64 -6.59
C ILE A 92 -2.60 -1.53 -7.12
N PHE A 93 -2.30 -2.30 -8.16
CA PHE A 93 -1.02 -2.21 -8.84
C PHE A 93 -1.13 -2.72 -10.27
N ASP A 94 -0.53 -1.96 -11.18
CA ASP A 94 -0.35 -2.35 -12.58
C ASP A 94 -1.66 -2.77 -13.26
N GLY A 95 -2.73 -1.98 -13.03
CA GLY A 95 -4.03 -2.19 -13.67
C GLY A 95 -4.88 -3.27 -13.04
N ARG A 96 -4.51 -3.77 -11.85
CA ARG A 96 -5.28 -4.80 -11.14
C ARG A 96 -5.53 -4.39 -9.70
N ILE A 97 -6.61 -4.94 -9.13
CA ILE A 97 -6.97 -4.72 -7.74
C ILE A 97 -7.29 -6.06 -7.08
N CYS A 98 -6.97 -6.18 -5.79
CA CYS A 98 -7.43 -7.31 -4.97
C CYS A 98 -7.96 -6.78 -3.64
N SER A 99 -8.99 -7.45 -3.10
CA SER A 99 -9.64 -7.08 -1.85
C SER A 99 -10.36 -8.31 -1.28
N ARG A 100 -11.07 -8.13 -0.16
CA ARG A 100 -11.88 -9.22 0.41
C ARG A 100 -12.87 -9.79 -0.61
N ILE A 101 -13.34 -8.98 -1.54
CA ILE A 101 -14.16 -9.48 -2.64
C ILE A 101 -13.31 -10.49 -3.42
N LEU A 102 -13.86 -11.67 -3.67
CA LEU A 102 -13.16 -12.77 -4.34
C LEU A 102 -11.89 -13.22 -3.58
N ASN A 103 -11.88 -13.03 -2.26
CA ASN A 103 -10.84 -13.54 -1.37
C ASN A 103 -9.43 -13.13 -1.83
N PHE A 104 -9.25 -11.85 -2.13
CA PHE A 104 -7.98 -11.27 -2.57
C PHE A 104 -7.43 -11.84 -3.88
N LYS A 105 -8.31 -12.35 -4.74
CA LYS A 105 -7.91 -12.70 -6.08
C LYS A 105 -7.71 -11.43 -6.92
N TRP A 106 -6.65 -11.37 -7.72
CA TRP A 106 -6.44 -10.25 -8.63
C TRP A 106 -7.55 -10.18 -9.67
N ARG A 107 -8.02 -8.97 -9.93
CA ARG A 107 -9.02 -8.70 -10.97
C ARG A 107 -8.70 -7.37 -11.64
N PRO A 108 -9.21 -7.12 -12.87
CA PRO A 108 -8.95 -5.85 -13.54
C PRO A 108 -9.45 -4.66 -12.71
N TYR A 109 -8.64 -3.60 -12.67
CA TYR A 109 -9.01 -2.36 -12.02
C TYR A 109 -9.50 -1.37 -13.07
N LYS A 110 -10.70 -0.86 -12.90
CA LYS A 110 -11.36 0.03 -13.86
C LYS A 110 -11.37 1.50 -13.45
N GLY A 111 -10.65 1.84 -12.39
CA GLY A 111 -10.55 3.22 -11.93
C GLY A 111 -9.70 4.09 -12.85
N ALA A 112 -9.68 5.40 -12.55
CA ALA A 112 -9.01 6.38 -13.39
C ALA A 112 -7.49 6.24 -13.44
N ASN A 113 -6.87 5.78 -12.34
CA ASN A 113 -5.42 5.63 -12.24
C ASN A 113 -5.07 4.15 -12.06
N ALA A 114 -4.41 3.55 -13.04
CA ALA A 114 -4.05 2.14 -13.03
C ALA A 114 -2.91 1.81 -12.05
N HIS A 115 -2.29 2.80 -11.43
CA HIS A 115 -1.20 2.63 -10.45
C HIS A 115 -0.03 1.83 -11.03
N LYS A 116 0.49 2.28 -12.18
CA LYS A 116 1.63 1.62 -12.83
C LYS A 116 2.97 2.08 -12.29
N ALA A 117 3.05 3.32 -11.80
CA ALA A 117 4.29 3.88 -11.27
C ALA A 117 4.52 3.56 -9.80
N HIS A 118 3.49 3.14 -9.08
CA HIS A 118 3.56 2.84 -7.66
C HIS A 118 2.47 1.84 -7.26
N MET A 119 2.72 1.12 -6.17
CA MET A 119 1.73 0.24 -5.57
C MET A 119 0.91 1.03 -4.55
N HIS A 120 -0.41 0.98 -4.69
CA HIS A 120 -1.33 1.58 -3.73
C HIS A 120 -1.82 0.52 -2.76
N VAL A 121 -1.66 0.76 -1.46
CA VAL A 121 -2.20 -0.12 -0.41
C VAL A 121 -3.14 0.70 0.48
N SER A 122 -4.38 0.25 0.57
CA SER A 122 -5.37 0.82 1.50
C SER A 122 -5.53 -0.09 2.71
N PHE A 123 -5.75 0.53 3.86
CA PHE A 123 -5.80 -0.16 5.15
C PHE A 123 -7.17 0.01 5.82
N ASN A 124 -7.57 -1.01 6.56
CA ASN A 124 -8.74 -0.93 7.43
C ASN A 124 -8.36 -0.14 8.68
N LYS A 125 -8.97 1.01 8.91
CA LYS A 125 -8.60 1.93 9.99
C LYS A 125 -8.59 1.24 11.34
N LYS A 126 -9.67 0.55 11.66
CA LYS A 126 -9.84 -0.08 12.98
C LYS A 126 -8.68 -1.03 13.31
N GLN A 127 -8.26 -1.84 12.33
CA GLN A 127 -7.21 -2.84 12.52
C GLN A 127 -5.80 -2.24 12.37
N SER A 128 -5.67 -1.07 11.77
CA SER A 128 -4.37 -0.52 11.34
C SER A 128 -3.90 0.69 12.14
N LYS A 129 -4.82 1.42 12.76
CA LYS A 129 -4.52 2.72 13.37
C LYS A 129 -3.37 2.61 14.39
N ALA A 130 -3.41 1.62 15.27
CA ALA A 130 -2.42 1.44 16.30
C ALA A 130 -1.59 0.15 16.16
N ASN A 131 -1.85 -0.66 15.14
CA ASN A 131 -1.16 -1.95 14.97
C ASN A 131 0.02 -1.80 14.02
N GLY A 132 1.21 -1.56 14.58
CA GLY A 132 2.45 -1.45 13.85
C GLY A 132 3.26 -2.75 13.77
N SER A 133 2.62 -3.90 13.94
CA SER A 133 3.31 -5.19 13.83
C SER A 133 3.95 -5.35 12.45
N LEU A 134 5.12 -5.98 12.40
CA LEU A 134 5.81 -6.21 11.13
C LEU A 134 4.99 -7.10 10.21
N PHE A 135 5.07 -6.82 8.92
CA PHE A 135 4.53 -7.72 7.90
C PHE A 135 5.52 -8.85 7.70
N ASN A 136 5.11 -10.07 8.05
CA ASN A 136 5.99 -11.24 8.03
C ASN A 136 5.93 -11.91 6.67
N ILE A 137 6.55 -11.26 5.68
CA ILE A 137 6.59 -11.76 4.31
C ILE A 137 8.04 -11.76 3.82
N PRO A 138 8.39 -12.67 2.88
CA PRO A 138 9.79 -12.88 2.50
C PRO A 138 10.52 -11.62 2.04
N MET A 139 9.90 -10.81 1.19
CA MET A 139 10.56 -9.61 0.65
C MET A 139 10.78 -8.51 1.68
N LEU A 140 10.15 -8.60 2.85
CA LEU A 140 10.31 -7.64 3.93
C LEU A 140 11.03 -8.25 5.14
N GLY A 141 11.83 -9.29 4.91
CA GLY A 141 12.64 -9.91 5.94
C GLY A 141 11.91 -10.97 6.76
N GLY A 142 10.71 -11.36 6.36
CA GLY A 142 9.93 -12.37 7.06
C GLY A 142 10.27 -13.78 6.62
N SER A 143 9.67 -14.75 7.30
CA SER A 143 9.78 -16.15 6.93
C SER A 143 8.72 -16.52 5.89
N LYS A 144 8.96 -17.64 5.21
CA LYS A 144 8.03 -18.15 4.19
C LYS A 144 6.78 -18.75 4.83
#